data_26c145e1033342a20a45813066f1bdce
#
_entry.id   26c145e1033342a20a45813066f1bdce
#
_cell.length_a   1.000
_cell.length_b   1.000
_cell.length_c   1.000
_cell.angle_alpha   90.00
_cell.angle_beta   90.00
_cell.angle_gamma   90.00
#
_symmetry.space_group_name_H-M   'P 1'
#
loop_
_entity.id
_entity.type
_entity.pdbx_description
1 polymer ?
#
loop_
_entity_poly.entity_id
_entity_poly.type
_entity_poly.pdbx_seq_one_letter_code
_entity_poly.pdbx_strand_id
1 'polypeptide(L)'
;LDYYLFNENIVVTPGTNKKKRQTLGARIVKQFSRFNLETEVAYQSGKYYSDNIQAYLLSLNLEIPISFIPLTKSISFTQEYISGDKSESGNNDNVLSGFAKPFGAGHAFHGYYDNPLHKKFANNSHAGLNEWYIKTKHEIFPKIDLLIKYHSFKDAINVNIYGKELDFVLTKNLPFGGKIIQGYSVYFSDSGKRLDSGYFMLLFNI
;
A
#
# COMPACT_ATOMS: atom_id res chain seq x y z
N LEU A 1 18.53 -3.44 8.25
CA LEU A 1 18.63 -2.76 6.96
C LEU A 1 18.58 -3.81 5.87
N ASP A 2 17.57 -3.72 5.03
CA ASP A 2 17.42 -4.57 3.85
C ASP A 2 17.58 -3.68 2.60
N TYR A 3 18.19 -4.22 1.57
CA TYR A 3 18.24 -3.59 0.26
C TYR A 3 17.91 -4.63 -0.80
N TYR A 4 17.33 -4.18 -1.89
CA TYR A 4 16.92 -5.05 -2.97
C TYR A 4 17.16 -4.42 -4.34
N LEU A 5 17.45 -5.26 -5.31
CA LEU A 5 17.52 -4.91 -6.73
C LEU A 5 16.58 -5.83 -7.50
N PHE A 6 15.65 -5.25 -8.20
CA PHE A 6 14.70 -5.99 -9.03
C PHE A 6 14.82 -5.56 -10.50
N ASN A 7 14.99 -6.52 -11.39
CA ASN A 7 15.09 -6.29 -12.82
C ASN A 7 13.88 -6.90 -13.54
N GLU A 8 13.22 -6.11 -14.35
CA GLU A 8 12.05 -6.51 -15.12
C GLU A 8 12.29 -6.27 -16.60
N ASN A 9 12.17 -7.33 -17.41
CA ASN A 9 12.22 -7.25 -18.84
C ASN A 9 10.90 -7.82 -19.39
N ILE A 10 10.03 -6.98 -19.90
CA ILE A 10 8.74 -7.38 -20.47
C ILE A 10 8.78 -7.13 -21.97
N VAL A 11 8.50 -8.17 -22.73
CA VAL A 11 8.19 -8.08 -24.16
C VAL A 11 6.69 -8.00 -24.29
N VAL A 12 6.15 -6.82 -24.58
CA VAL A 12 4.70 -6.58 -24.61
C VAL A 12 4.05 -7.14 -25.87
N THR A 13 4.80 -7.23 -26.98
CA THR A 13 4.36 -7.87 -28.25
C THR A 13 5.59 -8.39 -28.97
N PRO A 14 5.53 -9.59 -29.59
CA PRO A 14 6.66 -10.09 -30.39
C PRO A 14 7.03 -9.08 -31.49
N GLY A 15 8.22 -8.51 -31.34
CA GLY A 15 8.84 -7.67 -32.38
C GLY A 15 8.88 -6.16 -32.14
N THR A 16 8.12 -5.57 -31.24
CA THR A 16 8.01 -4.10 -31.17
C THR A 16 8.20 -3.44 -29.81
N ASN A 17 7.92 -4.09 -28.69
CA ASN A 17 7.79 -3.35 -27.43
C ASN A 17 8.59 -3.99 -26.29
N LYS A 18 9.68 -3.34 -25.92
CA LYS A 18 10.51 -3.77 -24.79
C LYS A 18 10.37 -2.77 -23.64
N LYS A 19 9.85 -3.24 -22.51
CA LYS A 19 9.96 -2.54 -21.24
C LYS A 19 11.16 -3.14 -20.48
N LYS A 20 12.13 -2.30 -20.19
CA LYS A 20 13.24 -2.63 -19.28
C LYS A 20 13.16 -1.71 -18.08
N ARG A 21 12.94 -2.25 -16.92
CA ARG A 21 12.83 -1.49 -15.67
C ARG A 21 13.70 -2.12 -14.60
N GLN A 22 14.45 -1.28 -13.90
CA GLN A 22 15.21 -1.64 -12.73
C GLN A 22 14.60 -0.91 -11.53
N THR A 23 14.43 -1.60 -10.41
CA THR A 23 14.00 -1.04 -9.15
C THR A 23 15.09 -1.29 -8.13
N LEU A 24 15.67 -0.22 -7.59
CA LEU A 24 16.59 -0.26 -6.46
C LEU A 24 15.87 0.29 -5.25
N GLY A 25 15.89 -0.43 -4.14
CA GLY A 25 15.26 0.01 -2.91
C GLY A 25 16.04 -0.38 -1.66
N ALA A 26 15.75 0.35 -0.59
CA ALA A 26 16.24 0.08 0.75
C ALA A 26 15.12 0.21 1.77
N ARG A 27 15.08 -0.70 2.73
CA ARG A 27 14.12 -0.73 3.83
C ARG A 27 14.85 -0.83 5.16
N ILE A 28 14.47 0.00 6.11
CA ILE A 28 14.96 0.00 7.47
C ILE A 28 13.80 -0.33 8.39
N VAL A 29 13.98 -1.37 9.21
CA VAL A 29 13.05 -1.70 10.31
C VAL A 29 13.87 -1.62 11.61
N LYS A 30 13.42 -0.79 12.53
CA LYS A 30 14.11 -0.62 13.82
C LYS A 30 13.10 -0.53 14.95
N GLN A 31 13.35 -1.33 15.98
CA GLN A 31 12.63 -1.27 17.24
C GLN A 31 13.39 -0.39 18.22
N PHE A 32 12.68 0.57 18.78
CA PHE A 32 13.12 1.39 19.90
C PHE A 32 12.33 1.01 21.15
N SER A 33 12.74 1.44 22.31
CA SER A 33 12.06 1.13 23.57
C SER A 33 10.59 1.60 23.62
N ARG A 34 10.26 2.66 22.89
CA ARG A 34 8.94 3.30 22.94
C ARG A 34 8.16 3.24 21.63
N PHE A 35 8.81 2.91 20.52
CA PHE A 35 8.18 2.86 19.21
C PHE A 35 8.95 1.95 18.25
N ASN A 36 8.26 1.49 17.21
CA ASN A 36 8.84 0.78 16.08
C ASN A 36 8.79 1.70 14.86
N LEU A 37 9.90 1.77 14.14
CA LEU A 37 10.04 2.55 12.91
C LEU A 37 10.30 1.61 11.75
N GLU A 38 9.56 1.81 10.67
CA GLU A 38 9.83 1.21 9.38
C GLU A 38 9.82 2.31 8.32
N THR A 39 10.85 2.33 7.49
CA THR A 39 10.94 3.25 6.35
C THR A 39 11.44 2.51 5.14
N GLU A 40 10.91 2.84 3.98
CA GLU A 40 11.32 2.29 2.70
C GLU A 40 11.45 3.40 1.67
N VAL A 41 12.52 3.32 0.88
CA VAL A 41 12.75 4.17 -0.28
C VAL A 41 13.05 3.28 -1.48
N ALA A 42 12.47 3.58 -2.63
CA ALA A 42 12.77 2.86 -3.86
C ALA A 42 12.80 3.82 -5.04
N TYR A 43 13.67 3.51 -6.00
CA TYR A 43 13.81 4.24 -7.25
C TYR A 43 13.71 3.29 -8.43
N GLN A 44 13.00 3.69 -9.45
CA GLN A 44 12.88 2.98 -10.71
C GLN A 44 13.51 3.76 -11.84
N SER A 45 14.31 3.04 -12.64
CA SER A 45 14.94 3.55 -13.84
C SER A 45 14.82 2.55 -15.00
N GLY A 46 15.02 3.03 -16.21
CA GLY A 46 14.98 2.17 -17.39
C GLY A 46 14.33 2.83 -18.59
N LYS A 47 13.75 2.00 -19.45
CA LYS A 47 13.06 2.46 -20.67
C LYS A 47 11.75 1.72 -20.88
N TYR A 48 10.78 2.44 -21.38
CA TYR A 48 9.52 1.92 -21.90
C TYR A 48 9.28 2.56 -23.26
N TYR A 49 9.43 1.78 -24.32
CA TYR A 49 9.56 2.29 -25.70
C TYR A 49 10.73 3.29 -25.82
N SER A 50 10.43 4.53 -26.23
CA SER A 50 11.37 5.66 -26.32
C SER A 50 11.57 6.36 -24.98
N ASP A 51 10.65 6.21 -24.03
CA ASP A 51 10.59 7.03 -22.82
C ASP A 51 11.49 6.48 -21.72
N ASN A 52 12.12 7.36 -20.98
CA ASN A 52 12.94 7.02 -19.83
C ASN A 52 12.04 6.86 -18.60
N ILE A 53 12.26 5.81 -17.80
CA ILE A 53 11.58 5.60 -16.52
C ILE A 53 12.40 6.32 -15.43
N GLN A 54 11.73 7.19 -14.66
CA GLN A 54 12.28 7.90 -13.50
C GLN A 54 11.19 8.03 -12.44
N ALA A 55 11.06 7.04 -11.58
CA ALA A 55 9.97 6.97 -10.62
C ALA A 55 10.47 6.58 -9.24
N TYR A 56 9.75 6.95 -8.18
CA TYR A 56 10.18 6.69 -6.82
C TYR A 56 9.01 6.40 -5.87
N LEU A 57 9.35 5.68 -4.79
CA LEU A 57 8.47 5.37 -3.67
C LEU A 57 9.16 5.79 -2.39
N LEU A 58 8.40 6.40 -1.49
CA LEU A 58 8.78 6.72 -0.12
C LEU A 58 7.71 6.18 0.82
N SER A 59 8.09 5.44 1.84
CA SER A 59 7.17 4.93 2.87
C SER A 59 7.76 5.12 4.26
N LEU A 60 6.92 5.53 5.19
CA LEU A 60 7.22 5.69 6.61
C LEU A 60 6.10 5.08 7.43
N ASN A 61 6.42 4.17 8.35
CA ASN A 61 5.49 3.64 9.34
C ASN A 61 6.08 3.81 10.73
N LEU A 62 5.32 4.44 11.62
CA LEU A 62 5.62 4.60 13.03
C LEU A 62 4.56 3.86 13.84
N GLU A 63 4.94 2.85 14.61
CA GLU A 63 4.05 2.11 15.50
C GLU A 63 4.46 2.34 16.97
N ILE A 64 3.51 2.74 17.80
CA ILE A 64 3.67 2.98 19.23
C ILE A 64 2.90 1.90 19.97
N PRO A 65 3.57 0.99 20.72
CA PRO A 65 2.93 0.06 21.63
C PRO A 65 2.19 0.83 22.75
N ILE A 66 0.96 0.42 23.06
CA ILE A 66 0.12 1.05 24.07
C ILE A 66 -0.12 0.03 25.19
N SER A 67 0.23 0.40 26.42
CA SER A 67 -0.01 -0.44 27.62
C SER A 67 -0.94 0.19 28.64
N PHE A 68 -1.19 1.50 28.52
CA PHE A 68 -1.98 2.25 29.50
C PHE A 68 -3.48 2.38 29.13
N ILE A 69 -3.86 2.00 27.90
CA ILE A 69 -5.26 1.95 27.45
C ILE A 69 -5.70 0.50 27.43
N PRO A 70 -6.73 0.12 28.23
CA PRO A 70 -7.24 -1.24 28.23
C PRO A 70 -7.59 -1.73 26.83
N LEU A 71 -7.32 -2.99 26.55
CA LEU A 71 -7.57 -3.69 25.27
C LEU A 71 -6.75 -3.17 24.08
N THR A 72 -6.10 -2.01 24.15
CA THR A 72 -5.32 -1.43 23.04
C THR A 72 -3.89 -1.94 23.08
N LYS A 73 -3.44 -2.59 22.00
CA LYS A 73 -2.06 -3.09 21.83
C LYS A 73 -1.12 -2.05 21.23
N SER A 74 -1.57 -1.37 20.18
CA SER A 74 -0.75 -0.36 19.51
C SER A 74 -1.58 0.60 18.68
N ILE A 75 -0.99 1.76 18.41
CA ILE A 75 -1.42 2.71 17.40
C ILE A 75 -0.27 2.91 16.41
N SER A 76 -0.56 3.00 15.13
CA SER A 76 0.45 3.33 14.12
C SER A 76 -0.06 4.36 13.13
N PHE A 77 0.90 5.16 12.65
CA PHE A 77 0.72 6.08 11.54
C PHE A 77 1.61 5.64 10.38
N THR A 78 1.06 5.59 9.19
CA THR A 78 1.80 5.31 7.96
C THR A 78 1.54 6.40 6.93
N GLN A 79 2.61 6.81 6.26
CA GLN A 79 2.59 7.68 5.10
C GLN A 79 3.30 6.95 3.96
N GLU A 80 2.64 6.84 2.81
CA GLU A 80 3.24 6.32 1.60
C GLU A 80 3.06 7.32 0.44
N TYR A 81 4.12 7.54 -0.30
CA TYR A 81 4.14 8.35 -1.50
C TYR A 81 4.67 7.52 -2.67
N ILE A 82 3.88 7.37 -3.70
CA ILE A 82 4.20 6.72 -4.96
C ILE A 82 4.16 7.78 -6.03
N SER A 83 5.29 8.04 -6.70
CA SER A 83 5.35 9.05 -7.75
C SER A 83 4.39 8.76 -8.89
N GLY A 84 3.79 9.80 -9.43
CA GLY A 84 2.90 9.76 -10.59
C GLY A 84 3.56 10.37 -11.83
N ASP A 85 2.88 10.21 -12.96
CA ASP A 85 3.28 10.74 -14.25
C ASP A 85 2.26 11.77 -14.74
N LYS A 86 2.72 12.95 -15.12
CA LYS A 86 1.88 14.03 -15.67
C LYS A 86 1.51 13.82 -17.14
N SER A 87 2.16 12.88 -17.81
CA SER A 87 2.13 12.75 -19.26
C SER A 87 0.91 12.08 -19.86
N GLU A 88 -0.09 11.64 -19.04
CA GLU A 88 -1.39 11.20 -19.59
C GLU A 88 -2.05 12.27 -20.48
N SER A 89 -1.65 13.51 -20.36
CA SER A 89 -2.16 14.65 -21.12
C SER A 89 -1.31 15.08 -22.31
N GLY A 90 -0.34 14.27 -22.74
CA GLY A 90 0.45 14.53 -23.95
C GLY A 90 1.62 15.49 -23.76
N ASN A 91 2.16 15.63 -22.56
CA ASN A 91 3.47 16.24 -22.39
C ASN A 91 4.53 15.29 -22.98
N ASN A 92 5.08 15.67 -24.12
CA ASN A 92 6.18 14.94 -24.78
C ASN A 92 7.51 15.21 -24.05
N ASP A 93 7.59 14.90 -22.76
CA ASP A 93 8.85 15.03 -22.02
C ASP A 93 9.74 13.78 -22.09
N ASN A 94 9.25 12.71 -22.74
CA ASN A 94 9.92 11.41 -22.87
C ASN A 94 10.35 10.80 -21.54
N VAL A 95 9.65 11.11 -20.44
CA VAL A 95 9.91 10.59 -19.11
C VAL A 95 8.64 10.02 -18.51
N LEU A 96 8.72 8.77 -18.03
CA LEU A 96 7.67 8.09 -17.27
C LEU A 96 8.00 8.14 -15.79
N SER A 97 7.27 8.96 -15.04
CA SER A 97 7.50 9.20 -13.61
C SER A 97 6.59 8.35 -12.70
N GLY A 98 5.66 7.58 -13.26
CA GLY A 98 4.77 6.70 -12.50
C GLY A 98 5.50 5.48 -11.96
N PHE A 99 5.60 5.36 -10.63
CA PHE A 99 6.21 4.20 -9.97
C PHE A 99 5.25 3.01 -9.99
N ALA A 100 5.72 1.87 -10.47
CA ALA A 100 4.95 0.64 -10.43
C ALA A 100 5.51 -0.30 -9.37
N LYS A 101 4.73 -0.56 -8.33
CA LYS A 101 5.11 -1.49 -7.26
C LYS A 101 5.30 -2.90 -7.83
N PRO A 102 6.47 -3.51 -7.66
CA PRO A 102 6.67 -4.91 -8.05
C PRO A 102 5.90 -5.88 -7.14
N PHE A 103 5.67 -5.48 -5.88
CA PHE A 103 4.97 -6.27 -4.85
C PHE A 103 4.07 -5.38 -4.00
N GLY A 104 3.13 -5.97 -3.26
CA GLY A 104 2.32 -5.24 -2.28
C GLY A 104 1.25 -4.33 -2.88
N ALA A 105 0.79 -4.67 -4.08
CA ALA A 105 -0.17 -3.88 -4.83
C ALA A 105 -1.64 -4.27 -4.60
N GLY A 106 -1.88 -5.20 -3.70
CA GLY A 106 -3.20 -5.78 -3.54
C GLY A 106 -3.82 -5.54 -2.19
N HIS A 107 -4.77 -6.40 -1.90
CA HIS A 107 -5.54 -6.47 -0.66
C HIS A 107 -4.70 -6.23 0.59
N ALA A 108 -5.19 -5.44 1.53
CA ALA A 108 -4.58 -5.04 2.80
C ALA A 108 -3.43 -4.03 2.74
N PHE A 109 -2.83 -3.75 1.58
CA PHE A 109 -1.75 -2.75 1.47
C PHE A 109 -2.33 -1.34 1.33
N HIS A 110 -3.29 -1.15 0.42
CA HIS A 110 -3.98 0.12 0.18
C HIS A 110 -5.47 0.02 0.52
N GLY A 111 -5.78 -0.42 1.76
CA GLY A 111 -7.12 -0.73 2.22
C GLY A 111 -7.57 -2.15 1.89
N TYR A 112 -8.72 -2.53 2.43
CA TYR A 112 -9.29 -3.87 2.31
C TYR A 112 -10.48 -3.92 1.35
N TYR A 113 -10.96 -2.77 0.88
CA TYR A 113 -12.09 -2.70 -0.04
C TYR A 113 -11.77 -3.29 -1.43
N ASP A 114 -10.48 -3.41 -1.80
CA ASP A 114 -10.04 -3.89 -3.12
C ASP A 114 -10.57 -3.05 -4.28
N ASN A 115 -10.70 -1.75 -4.07
CA ASN A 115 -11.15 -0.83 -5.10
C ASN A 115 -10.28 -0.97 -6.37
N PRO A 116 -10.88 -1.01 -7.57
CA PRO A 116 -10.12 -0.96 -8.83
C PRO A 116 -9.15 0.22 -8.94
N LEU A 117 -9.41 1.33 -8.23
CA LEU A 117 -8.48 2.45 -8.10
C LEU A 117 -7.17 2.02 -7.41
N HIS A 118 -7.25 1.16 -6.37
CA HIS A 118 -6.07 0.65 -5.68
C HIS A 118 -5.14 -0.12 -6.63
N LYS A 119 -5.69 -0.87 -7.56
CA LYS A 119 -4.92 -1.57 -8.60
C LYS A 119 -4.23 -0.60 -9.55
N LYS A 120 -4.84 0.56 -9.84
CA LYS A 120 -4.22 1.61 -10.65
C LYS A 120 -2.98 2.18 -9.97
N PHE A 121 -3.01 2.44 -8.66
CA PHE A 121 -1.86 3.00 -7.93
C PHE A 121 -0.65 2.09 -7.95
N ALA A 122 -0.89 0.80 -7.98
CA ALA A 122 0.15 -0.20 -7.91
C ALA A 122 0.69 -0.62 -9.28
N ASN A 123 -0.07 -0.41 -10.36
CA ASN A 123 0.21 -0.98 -11.68
C ASN A 123 0.37 0.07 -12.78
N ASN A 124 1.13 1.13 -12.59
CA ASN A 124 1.32 2.28 -13.51
C ASN A 124 0.17 3.29 -13.43
N SER A 125 -0.23 3.67 -12.25
CA SER A 125 -1.10 4.82 -12.11
C SER A 125 -0.34 6.05 -12.60
N HIS A 126 -0.86 6.67 -13.63
CA HIS A 126 -0.29 7.90 -14.14
C HIS A 126 -0.27 9.00 -13.08
N ALA A 127 -1.22 9.02 -12.17
CA ALA A 127 -1.32 10.05 -11.15
C ALA A 127 -0.56 9.75 -9.84
N GLY A 128 -0.04 8.53 -9.67
CA GLY A 128 0.60 8.11 -8.43
C GLY A 128 -0.34 8.06 -7.22
N LEU A 129 0.24 7.91 -6.04
CA LEU A 129 -0.51 7.84 -4.79
C LEU A 129 0.20 8.59 -3.67
N ASN A 130 -0.56 9.40 -2.97
CA ASN A 130 -0.18 9.98 -1.69
C ASN A 130 -1.20 9.49 -0.65
N GLU A 131 -0.84 8.45 0.09
CA GLU A 131 -1.67 7.81 1.08
C GLU A 131 -1.12 8.05 2.47
N TRP A 132 -2.02 8.31 3.42
CA TRP A 132 -1.72 8.13 4.82
C TRP A 132 -2.83 7.32 5.49
N TYR A 133 -2.47 6.56 6.52
CA TYR A 133 -3.44 5.87 7.35
C TYR A 133 -3.01 5.81 8.81
N ILE A 134 -4.03 5.76 9.66
CA ILE A 134 -3.90 5.43 11.08
C ILE A 134 -4.46 4.03 11.28
N LYS A 135 -3.73 3.21 12.02
CA LYS A 135 -4.11 1.85 12.38
C LYS A 135 -4.05 1.68 13.88
N THR A 136 -5.09 1.09 14.45
CA THR A 136 -5.11 0.68 15.87
C THR A 136 -5.32 -0.82 15.95
N LYS A 137 -4.62 -1.46 16.91
CA LYS A 137 -4.77 -2.88 17.21
C LYS A 137 -5.30 -3.04 18.63
N HIS A 138 -6.31 -3.88 18.80
CA HIS A 138 -6.96 -4.15 20.08
C HIS A 138 -7.08 -5.66 20.31
N GLU A 139 -6.89 -6.11 21.55
CA GLU A 139 -7.30 -7.45 21.98
C GLU A 139 -8.61 -7.35 22.73
N ILE A 140 -9.73 -7.55 22.05
CA ILE A 140 -11.06 -7.36 22.64
C ILE A 140 -11.49 -8.51 23.52
N PHE A 141 -10.98 -9.71 23.26
CA PHE A 141 -11.10 -10.92 24.08
C PHE A 141 -9.82 -11.76 23.94
N PRO A 142 -9.54 -12.69 24.85
CA PRO A 142 -8.39 -13.61 24.70
C PRO A 142 -8.38 -14.29 23.34
N LYS A 143 -7.29 -14.14 22.58
CA LYS A 143 -7.10 -14.67 21.22
C LYS A 143 -7.99 -14.05 20.15
N ILE A 144 -8.69 -12.94 20.43
CA ILE A 144 -9.50 -12.20 19.46
C ILE A 144 -8.97 -10.79 19.36
N ASP A 145 -8.37 -10.50 18.22
CA ASP A 145 -7.81 -9.20 17.88
C ASP A 145 -8.76 -8.44 16.94
N LEU A 146 -8.95 -7.15 17.20
CA LEU A 146 -9.61 -6.20 16.31
C LEU A 146 -8.57 -5.20 15.79
N LEU A 147 -8.48 -5.07 14.49
CA LEU A 147 -7.73 -4.04 13.81
C LEU A 147 -8.71 -3.05 13.20
N ILE A 148 -8.46 -1.76 13.43
CA ILE A 148 -9.18 -0.66 12.79
C ILE A 148 -8.17 0.16 12.01
N LYS A 149 -8.45 0.45 10.73
CA LYS A 149 -7.65 1.34 9.90
C LYS A 149 -8.52 2.43 9.31
N TYR A 150 -7.98 3.64 9.26
CA TYR A 150 -8.56 4.74 8.51
C TYR A 150 -7.55 5.24 7.50
N HIS A 151 -7.92 5.22 6.24
CA HIS A 151 -7.10 5.62 5.10
C HIS A 151 -7.59 6.92 4.48
N SER A 152 -6.65 7.69 3.95
CA SER A 152 -6.92 8.83 3.07
C SER A 152 -6.04 8.71 1.83
N PHE A 153 -6.66 8.69 0.67
CA PHE A 153 -6.00 8.50 -0.63
C PHE A 153 -6.09 9.78 -1.46
N LYS A 154 -4.95 10.22 -1.99
CA LYS A 154 -4.85 11.33 -2.92
C LYS A 154 -3.94 10.95 -4.08
N ASP A 155 -4.08 11.63 -5.24
CA ASP A 155 -3.07 11.54 -6.27
C ASP A 155 -1.78 12.28 -5.83
N ALA A 156 -0.66 11.87 -6.40
CA ALA A 156 0.64 12.44 -6.07
C ALA A 156 0.96 13.72 -6.86
N ILE A 157 0.21 14.01 -7.92
CA ILE A 157 0.51 15.09 -8.87
C ILE A 157 -0.38 16.31 -8.63
N ASN A 158 -1.70 16.12 -8.67
CA ASN A 158 -2.68 17.21 -8.67
C ASN A 158 -3.34 17.38 -7.30
N VAL A 159 -3.00 16.51 -6.33
CA VAL A 159 -3.57 16.50 -4.99
C VAL A 159 -5.10 16.27 -4.98
N ASN A 160 -5.64 15.70 -6.06
CA ASN A 160 -7.05 15.30 -6.10
C ASN A 160 -7.30 14.23 -5.04
N ILE A 161 -8.41 14.33 -4.36
CA ILE A 161 -8.82 13.33 -3.38
C ILE A 161 -9.41 12.14 -4.14
N TYR A 162 -8.84 10.96 -3.96
CA TYR A 162 -9.45 9.75 -4.48
C TYR A 162 -10.57 9.22 -3.58
N GLY A 163 -10.39 9.37 -2.26
CA GLY A 163 -11.37 8.94 -1.28
C GLY A 163 -10.75 8.65 0.08
N LYS A 164 -11.57 8.05 0.92
CA LYS A 164 -11.23 7.62 2.27
C LYS A 164 -11.78 6.23 2.52
N GLU A 165 -11.13 5.45 3.36
CA GLU A 165 -11.58 4.10 3.70
C GLU A 165 -11.49 3.86 5.19
N LEU A 166 -12.46 3.14 5.72
CA LEU A 166 -12.47 2.68 7.11
C LEU A 166 -12.60 1.17 7.11
N ASP A 167 -11.60 0.50 7.70
CA ASP A 167 -11.51 -0.95 7.75
C ASP A 167 -11.63 -1.46 9.17
N PHE A 168 -12.33 -2.57 9.31
CA PHE A 168 -12.43 -3.37 10.52
C PHE A 168 -12.03 -4.81 10.21
N VAL A 169 -11.04 -5.34 10.91
CA VAL A 169 -10.59 -6.73 10.71
C VAL A 169 -10.57 -7.43 12.05
N LEU A 170 -11.44 -8.42 12.21
CA LEU A 170 -11.50 -9.29 13.36
C LEU A 170 -10.69 -10.56 13.07
N THR A 171 -9.76 -10.90 13.94
CA THR A 171 -8.95 -12.12 13.84
C THR A 171 -9.10 -12.94 15.10
N LYS A 172 -9.48 -14.21 14.96
CA LYS A 172 -9.52 -15.20 16.05
C LYS A 172 -8.45 -16.24 15.81
N ASN A 173 -7.53 -16.39 16.75
CA ASN A 173 -6.53 -17.46 16.73
C ASN A 173 -7.14 -18.75 17.30
N LEU A 174 -7.02 -19.86 16.56
CA LEU A 174 -7.55 -21.16 16.92
C LEU A 174 -6.50 -22.01 17.64
N PRO A 175 -6.91 -22.94 18.53
CA PRO A 175 -5.96 -23.74 19.33
C PRO A 175 -4.98 -24.59 18.52
N PHE A 176 -5.38 -25.01 17.30
CA PHE A 176 -4.60 -25.87 16.40
C PHE A 176 -3.75 -25.09 15.38
N GLY A 177 -3.43 -23.83 15.66
CA GLY A 177 -2.59 -23.00 14.78
C GLY A 177 -3.33 -22.34 13.61
N GLY A 178 -4.63 -22.54 13.47
CA GLY A 178 -5.45 -21.87 12.45
C GLY A 178 -5.87 -20.46 12.87
N LYS A 179 -6.43 -19.72 11.90
CA LYS A 179 -7.02 -18.39 12.13
C LYS A 179 -8.34 -18.24 11.39
N ILE A 180 -9.28 -17.57 12.03
CA ILE A 180 -10.50 -17.04 11.40
C ILE A 180 -10.30 -15.53 11.26
N ILE A 181 -10.49 -15.02 10.06
CA ILE A 181 -10.39 -13.60 9.77
C ILE A 181 -11.69 -13.14 9.13
N GLN A 182 -12.30 -12.11 9.69
CA GLN A 182 -13.48 -11.45 9.14
C GLN A 182 -13.17 -9.96 8.98
N GLY A 183 -13.34 -9.45 7.77
CA GLY A 183 -13.13 -8.04 7.46
C GLY A 183 -14.40 -7.37 6.96
N TYR A 184 -14.50 -6.08 7.25
CA TYR A 184 -15.51 -5.17 6.72
C TYR A 184 -14.87 -3.83 6.43
N SER A 185 -15.12 -3.30 5.24
CA SER A 185 -14.53 -2.05 4.75
C SER A 185 -15.61 -1.14 4.19
N VAL A 186 -15.48 0.14 4.48
CA VAL A 186 -16.35 1.20 3.95
C VAL A 186 -15.48 2.22 3.24
N TYR A 187 -15.66 2.35 1.93
CA TYR A 187 -14.97 3.33 1.11
C TYR A 187 -15.91 4.49 0.77
N PHE A 188 -15.41 5.71 0.92
CA PHE A 188 -16.07 6.95 0.53
C PHE A 188 -15.28 7.59 -0.60
N SER A 189 -15.86 7.60 -1.80
CA SER A 189 -15.24 8.26 -2.95
C SER A 189 -15.27 9.78 -2.79
N ASP A 190 -14.46 10.48 -3.58
CA ASP A 190 -14.47 11.95 -3.68
C ASP A 190 -15.85 12.50 -4.05
N SER A 191 -16.58 11.80 -4.92
CA SER A 191 -17.97 12.16 -5.29
C SER A 191 -19.00 11.90 -4.19
N GLY A 192 -18.60 11.49 -2.99
CA GLY A 192 -19.48 11.17 -1.86
C GLY A 192 -20.18 9.81 -1.96
N LYS A 193 -19.85 9.00 -2.95
CA LYS A 193 -20.42 7.65 -3.08
C LYS A 193 -19.82 6.74 -2.01
N ARG A 194 -20.69 6.07 -1.24
CA ARG A 194 -20.31 5.04 -0.28
C ARG A 194 -20.33 3.67 -0.95
N LEU A 195 -19.30 2.88 -0.71
CA LEU A 195 -19.16 1.49 -1.17
C LEU A 195 -18.71 0.64 0.00
N ASP A 196 -19.36 -0.52 0.17
CA ASP A 196 -19.09 -1.43 1.28
C ASP A 196 -18.58 -2.77 0.75
N SER A 197 -17.66 -3.39 1.47
CA SER A 197 -17.13 -4.72 1.19
C SER A 197 -16.97 -5.52 2.47
N GLY A 198 -17.16 -6.82 2.38
CA GLY A 198 -16.91 -7.75 3.48
C GLY A 198 -16.28 -9.03 2.98
N TYR A 199 -15.42 -9.64 3.81
CA TYR A 199 -14.80 -10.91 3.49
C TYR A 199 -14.66 -11.80 4.72
N PHE A 200 -14.53 -13.10 4.46
CA PHE A 200 -14.27 -14.11 5.47
C PHE A 200 -13.18 -15.04 4.99
N MET A 201 -12.20 -15.34 5.83
CA MET A 201 -11.11 -16.25 5.52
C MET A 201 -10.87 -17.24 6.67
N LEU A 202 -10.58 -18.47 6.30
CA LEU A 202 -10.05 -19.51 7.19
C LEU A 202 -8.62 -19.81 6.74
N LEU A 203 -7.66 -19.66 7.63
CA LEU A 203 -6.26 -19.99 7.40
C LEU A 203 -5.89 -21.18 8.29
N PHE A 204 -5.24 -22.17 7.69
CA PHE A 204 -4.70 -23.34 8.38
C PHE A 204 -3.20 -23.40 8.10
N ASN A 205 -2.40 -23.53 9.15
CA ASN A 205 -0.99 -23.88 8.98
C ASN A 205 -0.93 -25.42 8.82
N ILE A 206 -0.61 -25.88 7.63
CA ILE A 206 -0.38 -27.29 7.30
C ILE A 206 1.10 -27.59 7.50
#